data_9ac56ade943081820e41474694efd133
#
_entry.id   9ac56ade943081820e41474694efd133
#
_cell.length_a   1.000
_cell.length_b   1.000
_cell.length_c   1.000
_cell.angle_alpha   90.00
_cell.angle_beta   90.00
_cell.angle_gamma   90.00
#
_symmetry.space_group_name_H-M   'P 1'
#
loop_
_entity.id
_entity.type
_entity.pdbx_description
1 polymer ?
#
loop_
_entity_poly.entity_id
_entity_poly.type
_entity_poly.pdbx_seq_one_letter_code
_entity_poly.pdbx_strand_id
1 'polypeptide(L)'
;MKVSEIPYKRYTIEEGKADFAKFKNAAENAKCTDDVINARETHIKRLIVEYSTAASLANCRFTLNTRDEFYSQEMAYYDEHSPLFEKLLTDYADIMLSSPFRAELEKKLNPQLFKSYETAKKAFVERIIAESQEENAVVTEYSKFMSELEFDYDGKKMPLSVLRGYLEDSNRAVRKSAAEAIGTGLSKVGDRLDDIYDRLVKIRTKMAKKMGYKNFVELGYYRMGRTDYNAEMVAKFRENVLRDLVPCVARIKAQTANELGLNRIMYY
;
A
#
# COMPACT_ATOMS: atom_id res chain seq x y z
N MET A 1 17.98 -18.60 -2.47
CA MET A 1 17.00 -18.59 -3.58
C MET A 1 16.76 -17.13 -3.94
N LYS A 2 16.91 -16.77 -5.20
CA LYS A 2 16.63 -15.41 -5.69
C LYS A 2 15.12 -15.28 -5.99
N VAL A 3 14.56 -14.08 -5.91
CA VAL A 3 13.14 -13.84 -6.25
C VAL A 3 12.79 -14.28 -7.68
N SER A 4 13.76 -14.17 -8.61
CA SER A 4 13.63 -14.64 -9.99
C SER A 4 13.47 -16.16 -10.10
N GLU A 5 13.93 -16.93 -9.13
CA GLU A 5 13.92 -18.40 -9.11
C GLU A 5 12.65 -18.96 -8.46
N ILE A 6 11.84 -18.14 -7.79
CA ILE A 6 10.59 -18.59 -7.17
C ILE A 6 9.58 -18.89 -8.29
N PRO A 7 9.03 -20.12 -8.37
CA PRO A 7 8.05 -20.43 -9.39
C PRO A 7 6.79 -19.58 -9.17
N TYR A 8 6.30 -18.96 -10.25
CA TYR A 8 5.05 -18.21 -10.19
C TYR A 8 3.87 -19.13 -10.52
N LYS A 9 2.86 -19.08 -9.66
CA LYS A 9 1.56 -19.68 -9.91
C LYS A 9 0.50 -18.70 -9.41
N ARG A 10 -0.42 -18.31 -10.32
CA ARG A 10 -1.58 -17.53 -9.91
C ARG A 10 -2.42 -18.33 -8.92
N TYR A 11 -2.82 -17.71 -7.82
CA TYR A 11 -3.87 -18.22 -6.94
C TYR A 11 -5.18 -17.52 -7.29
N THR A 12 -6.14 -18.29 -7.77
CA THR A 12 -7.39 -17.74 -8.33
C THR A 12 -8.40 -17.41 -7.25
N ILE A 13 -9.35 -16.50 -7.58
CA ILE A 13 -10.44 -16.20 -6.65
C ILE A 13 -11.33 -17.42 -6.37
N GLU A 14 -11.46 -18.33 -7.31
CA GLU A 14 -12.19 -19.61 -7.17
C GLU A 14 -11.50 -20.54 -6.16
N GLU A 15 -10.16 -20.63 -6.20
CA GLU A 15 -9.38 -21.35 -5.18
C GLU A 15 -9.59 -20.70 -3.79
N GLY A 16 -9.55 -19.35 -3.72
CA GLY A 16 -9.82 -18.59 -2.49
C GLY A 16 -11.21 -18.83 -1.92
N LYS A 17 -12.25 -18.79 -2.76
CA LYS A 17 -13.63 -19.11 -2.36
C LYS A 17 -13.77 -20.55 -1.87
N ALA A 18 -13.09 -21.51 -2.52
CA ALA A 18 -13.12 -22.90 -2.09
C ALA A 18 -12.44 -23.12 -0.72
N ASP A 19 -11.28 -22.50 -0.49
CA ASP A 19 -10.60 -22.59 0.80
C ASP A 19 -11.37 -21.87 1.92
N PHE A 20 -11.97 -20.70 1.61
CA PHE A 20 -12.85 -20.01 2.55
C PHE A 20 -14.11 -20.80 2.89
N ALA A 21 -14.76 -21.46 1.92
CA ALA A 21 -15.93 -22.29 2.15
C ALA A 21 -15.64 -23.48 3.09
N LYS A 22 -14.46 -24.11 2.94
CA LYS A 22 -14.01 -25.18 3.83
C LYS A 22 -13.82 -24.65 5.25
N PHE A 23 -13.15 -23.49 5.40
CA PHE A 23 -13.00 -22.83 6.70
C PHE A 23 -14.35 -22.54 7.35
N LYS A 24 -15.26 -21.89 6.61
CA LYS A 24 -16.58 -21.51 7.10
C LYS A 24 -17.34 -22.71 7.61
N ASN A 25 -17.41 -23.80 6.82
CA ASN A 25 -18.07 -25.03 7.23
C ASN A 25 -17.44 -25.65 8.48
N ALA A 26 -16.11 -25.69 8.57
CA ALA A 26 -15.41 -26.21 9.73
C ALA A 26 -15.62 -25.34 11.00
N ALA A 27 -15.63 -24.01 10.86
CA ALA A 27 -15.85 -23.09 11.96
C ALA A 27 -17.30 -23.12 12.48
N GLU A 28 -18.31 -23.25 11.60
CA GLU A 28 -19.72 -23.39 11.96
C GLU A 28 -20.01 -24.70 12.69
N ASN A 29 -19.26 -25.76 12.44
CA ASN A 29 -19.41 -27.08 13.07
C ASN A 29 -18.41 -27.31 14.23
N ALA A 30 -17.59 -26.31 14.59
CA ALA A 30 -16.60 -26.40 15.64
C ALA A 30 -17.25 -26.64 17.01
N LYS A 31 -16.68 -27.57 17.79
CA LYS A 31 -17.14 -27.93 19.14
C LYS A 31 -16.27 -27.28 20.23
N CYS A 32 -15.09 -26.80 19.85
CA CYS A 32 -14.15 -26.16 20.77
C CYS A 32 -13.26 -25.13 20.00
N THR A 33 -12.52 -24.37 20.78
CA THR A 33 -11.58 -23.33 20.26
C THR A 33 -10.53 -23.92 19.32
N ASP A 34 -10.03 -25.14 19.63
CA ASP A 34 -8.98 -25.77 18.82
C ASP A 34 -9.48 -26.22 17.46
N ASP A 35 -10.76 -26.56 17.30
CA ASP A 35 -11.35 -26.84 15.99
C ASP A 35 -11.32 -25.62 15.09
N VAL A 36 -11.65 -24.43 15.62
CA VAL A 36 -11.59 -23.16 14.88
C VAL A 36 -10.15 -22.82 14.49
N ILE A 37 -9.20 -22.99 15.42
CA ILE A 37 -7.77 -22.74 15.15
C ILE A 37 -7.26 -23.68 14.06
N ASN A 38 -7.57 -24.98 14.13
CA ASN A 38 -7.16 -25.93 13.12
C ASN A 38 -7.75 -25.64 11.74
N ALA A 39 -9.01 -25.25 11.68
CA ALA A 39 -9.66 -24.82 10.43
C ALA A 39 -8.97 -23.58 9.84
N ARG A 40 -8.63 -22.60 10.68
CA ARG A 40 -7.88 -21.40 10.29
C ARG A 40 -6.50 -21.76 9.73
N GLU A 41 -5.71 -22.54 10.46
CA GLU A 41 -4.35 -22.92 10.03
C GLU A 41 -4.37 -23.74 8.74
N THR A 42 -5.39 -24.56 8.53
CA THR A 42 -5.49 -25.42 7.34
C THR A 42 -5.95 -24.66 6.11
N HIS A 43 -6.94 -23.78 6.23
CA HIS A 43 -7.63 -23.19 5.07
C HIS A 43 -7.32 -21.69 4.89
N ILE A 44 -7.46 -20.89 5.95
CA ILE A 44 -7.26 -19.44 5.84
C ILE A 44 -5.78 -19.08 5.71
N LYS A 45 -4.91 -19.75 6.45
CA LYS A 45 -3.46 -19.55 6.30
C LYS A 45 -2.99 -19.88 4.89
N ARG A 46 -3.51 -20.95 4.29
CA ARG A 46 -3.24 -21.30 2.90
C ARG A 46 -3.73 -20.19 1.96
N LEU A 47 -5.00 -19.77 2.10
CA LEU A 47 -5.56 -18.68 1.29
C LEU A 47 -4.66 -17.42 1.36
N ILE A 48 -4.29 -16.97 2.57
CA ILE A 48 -3.48 -15.79 2.77
C ILE A 48 -2.08 -15.96 2.16
N VAL A 49 -1.41 -17.07 2.41
CA VAL A 49 -0.02 -17.31 1.96
C VAL A 49 0.05 -17.45 0.45
N GLU A 50 -0.80 -18.30 -0.15
CA GLU A 50 -0.80 -18.54 -1.60
C GLU A 50 -1.17 -17.24 -2.36
N TYR A 51 -2.23 -16.56 -1.93
CA TYR A 51 -2.65 -15.30 -2.54
C TYR A 51 -1.56 -14.22 -2.43
N SER A 52 -1.05 -13.97 -1.20
CA SER A 52 -0.08 -12.89 -0.99
C SER A 52 1.24 -13.16 -1.69
N THR A 53 1.67 -14.42 -1.75
CA THR A 53 2.88 -14.82 -2.49
C THR A 53 2.70 -14.59 -3.98
N ALA A 54 1.61 -15.05 -4.56
CA ALA A 54 1.34 -14.89 -5.98
C ALA A 54 1.20 -13.41 -6.37
N ALA A 55 0.41 -12.62 -5.63
CA ALA A 55 0.24 -11.19 -5.87
C ALA A 55 1.56 -10.41 -5.71
N SER A 56 2.36 -10.73 -4.68
CA SER A 56 3.66 -10.08 -4.46
C SER A 56 4.67 -10.40 -5.57
N LEU A 57 4.72 -11.65 -6.05
CA LEU A 57 5.60 -12.04 -7.15
C LEU A 57 5.17 -11.36 -8.46
N ALA A 58 3.87 -11.32 -8.76
CA ALA A 58 3.35 -10.62 -9.93
C ALA A 58 3.72 -9.14 -9.90
N ASN A 59 3.46 -8.46 -8.78
CA ASN A 59 3.79 -7.05 -8.61
C ASN A 59 5.32 -6.80 -8.69
N CYS A 60 6.14 -7.61 -8.03
CA CYS A 60 7.59 -7.47 -8.06
C CYS A 60 8.13 -7.60 -9.50
N ARG A 61 7.66 -8.58 -10.26
CA ARG A 61 8.12 -8.81 -11.63
C ARG A 61 7.58 -7.78 -12.61
N PHE A 62 6.35 -7.33 -12.43
CA PHE A 62 5.78 -6.22 -13.17
C PHE A 62 6.58 -4.92 -12.93
N THR A 63 6.91 -4.59 -11.68
CA THR A 63 7.67 -3.35 -11.38
C THR A 63 9.11 -3.39 -11.87
N LEU A 64 9.71 -4.58 -12.01
CA LEU A 64 11.02 -4.75 -12.64
C LEU A 64 10.98 -4.51 -14.16
N ASN A 65 9.89 -4.88 -14.82
CA ASN A 65 9.69 -4.66 -16.26
C ASN A 65 8.19 -4.45 -16.57
N THR A 66 7.74 -3.20 -16.55
CA THR A 66 6.35 -2.82 -16.84
C THR A 66 5.92 -3.07 -18.29
N ARG A 67 6.85 -3.42 -19.19
CA ARG A 67 6.59 -3.81 -20.59
C ARG A 67 6.42 -5.31 -20.77
N ASP A 68 6.59 -6.11 -19.71
CA ASP A 68 6.31 -7.54 -19.76
C ASP A 68 4.81 -7.78 -19.84
N GLU A 69 4.35 -8.32 -20.97
CA GLU A 69 2.93 -8.52 -21.26
C GLU A 69 2.28 -9.51 -20.28
N PHE A 70 3.00 -10.58 -19.89
CA PHE A 70 2.49 -11.58 -18.98
C PHE A 70 2.24 -10.95 -17.59
N TYR A 71 3.23 -10.26 -17.01
CA TYR A 71 3.06 -9.66 -15.70
C TYR A 71 2.17 -8.41 -15.71
N SER A 72 2.02 -7.72 -16.84
CA SER A 72 0.98 -6.71 -17.02
C SER A 72 -0.44 -7.30 -16.95
N GLN A 73 -0.67 -8.47 -17.53
CA GLN A 73 -1.94 -9.18 -17.45
C GLN A 73 -2.19 -9.73 -16.04
N GLU A 74 -1.14 -10.22 -15.35
CA GLU A 74 -1.25 -10.66 -13.97
C GLU A 74 -1.61 -9.49 -13.02
N MET A 75 -1.03 -8.30 -13.23
CA MET A 75 -1.42 -7.12 -12.46
C MET A 75 -2.87 -6.72 -12.71
N ALA A 76 -3.32 -6.72 -13.97
CA ALA A 76 -4.73 -6.47 -14.28
C ALA A 76 -5.68 -7.46 -13.58
N TYR A 77 -5.28 -8.74 -13.52
CA TYR A 77 -6.01 -9.75 -12.76
C TYR A 77 -6.11 -9.39 -11.26
N TYR A 78 -4.97 -9.02 -10.63
CA TYR A 78 -5.00 -8.66 -9.21
C TYR A 78 -5.71 -7.33 -8.95
N ASP A 79 -5.63 -6.35 -9.85
CA ASP A 79 -6.37 -5.09 -9.76
C ASP A 79 -7.89 -5.35 -9.71
N GLU A 80 -8.38 -6.28 -10.51
CA GLU A 80 -9.78 -6.68 -10.56
C GLU A 80 -10.18 -7.56 -9.38
N HIS A 81 -9.35 -8.54 -8.98
CA HIS A 81 -9.76 -9.60 -8.07
C HIS A 81 -9.33 -9.38 -6.62
N SER A 82 -8.35 -8.50 -6.34
CA SER A 82 -7.93 -8.21 -4.94
C SER A 82 -9.06 -7.75 -4.04
N PRO A 83 -10.01 -6.91 -4.48
CA PRO A 83 -11.15 -6.54 -3.63
C PRO A 83 -12.09 -7.71 -3.31
N LEU A 84 -12.12 -8.75 -4.16
CA LEU A 84 -12.87 -9.97 -3.90
C LEU A 84 -12.18 -10.85 -2.85
N PHE A 85 -10.84 -10.93 -2.86
CA PHE A 85 -10.07 -11.56 -1.80
C PHE A 85 -10.22 -10.81 -0.47
N GLU A 86 -10.20 -9.46 -0.51
CA GLU A 86 -10.45 -8.63 0.68
C GLU A 86 -11.83 -8.93 1.28
N LYS A 87 -12.84 -9.15 0.45
CA LYS A 87 -14.16 -9.58 0.89
C LYS A 87 -14.10 -10.92 1.64
N LEU A 88 -13.39 -11.91 1.11
CA LEU A 88 -13.23 -13.20 1.80
C LEU A 88 -12.54 -13.04 3.16
N LEU A 89 -11.51 -12.19 3.24
CA LEU A 89 -10.80 -11.92 4.50
C LEU A 89 -11.66 -11.14 5.49
N THR A 90 -12.53 -10.25 5.01
CA THR A 90 -13.49 -9.55 5.87
C THR A 90 -14.56 -10.49 6.40
N ASP A 91 -15.07 -11.40 5.57
CA ASP A 91 -16.02 -12.44 6.00
C ASP A 91 -15.37 -13.41 7.01
N TYR A 92 -14.11 -13.76 6.78
CA TYR A 92 -13.33 -14.53 7.74
C TYR A 92 -13.22 -13.80 9.10
N ALA A 93 -12.90 -12.50 9.08
CA ALA A 93 -12.84 -11.67 10.28
C ALA A 93 -14.19 -11.64 11.01
N ASP A 94 -15.31 -11.56 10.29
CA ASP A 94 -16.65 -11.61 10.86
C ASP A 94 -16.94 -12.93 11.59
N ILE A 95 -16.55 -14.07 11.01
CA ILE A 95 -16.71 -15.38 11.64
C ILE A 95 -15.87 -15.46 12.94
N MET A 96 -14.62 -14.98 12.89
CA MET A 96 -13.74 -14.98 14.08
C MET A 96 -14.27 -14.08 15.21
N LEU A 97 -14.76 -12.88 14.86
CA LEU A 97 -15.30 -11.91 15.82
C LEU A 97 -16.64 -12.34 16.43
N SER A 98 -17.47 -13.06 15.67
CA SER A 98 -18.78 -13.55 16.11
C SER A 98 -18.73 -14.98 16.71
N SER A 99 -17.56 -15.61 16.72
CA SER A 99 -17.40 -16.96 17.25
C SER A 99 -17.82 -17.07 18.71
N PRO A 100 -18.56 -18.11 19.11
CA PRO A 100 -18.87 -18.39 20.52
C PRO A 100 -17.60 -18.62 21.35
N PHE A 101 -16.49 -18.97 20.70
CA PHE A 101 -15.19 -19.19 21.34
C PHE A 101 -14.28 -17.96 21.35
N ARG A 102 -14.78 -16.78 20.98
CA ARG A 102 -13.99 -15.55 20.80
C ARG A 102 -13.04 -15.27 21.96
N ALA A 103 -13.51 -15.33 23.20
CA ALA A 103 -12.70 -15.01 24.37
C ALA A 103 -11.47 -15.92 24.55
N GLU A 104 -11.60 -17.20 24.18
CA GLU A 104 -10.47 -18.14 24.21
C GLU A 104 -9.58 -17.98 22.97
N LEU A 105 -10.16 -17.73 21.81
CA LEU A 105 -9.42 -17.45 20.58
C LEU A 105 -8.50 -16.22 20.74
N GLU A 106 -8.99 -15.14 21.35
CA GLU A 106 -8.18 -13.95 21.65
C GLU A 106 -6.98 -14.28 22.53
N LYS A 107 -7.14 -15.13 23.54
CA LYS A 107 -6.05 -15.57 24.44
C LYS A 107 -5.03 -16.45 23.72
N LYS A 108 -5.50 -17.42 22.89
CA LYS A 108 -4.63 -18.39 22.22
C LYS A 108 -3.92 -17.82 21.00
N LEU A 109 -4.58 -16.96 20.22
CA LEU A 109 -4.02 -16.42 18.98
C LEU A 109 -3.29 -15.09 19.20
N ASN A 110 -3.90 -14.09 19.73
CA ASN A 110 -3.38 -12.78 20.12
C ASN A 110 -4.52 -11.75 20.13
N PRO A 111 -4.72 -10.95 21.20
CA PRO A 111 -5.72 -9.88 21.23
C PRO A 111 -5.55 -8.84 20.13
N GLN A 112 -4.31 -8.54 19.73
CA GLN A 112 -4.03 -7.58 18.66
C GLN A 112 -4.56 -8.03 17.30
N LEU A 113 -4.59 -9.35 17.04
CA LEU A 113 -5.19 -9.90 15.82
C LEU A 113 -6.68 -9.57 15.74
N PHE A 114 -7.41 -9.65 16.84
CA PHE A 114 -8.85 -9.32 16.88
C PHE A 114 -9.10 -7.82 16.70
N LYS A 115 -8.27 -6.95 17.26
CA LYS A 115 -8.29 -5.51 16.95
C LYS A 115 -8.06 -5.23 15.46
N SER A 116 -7.17 -6.00 14.83
CA SER A 116 -6.94 -5.90 13.38
C SER A 116 -8.18 -6.31 12.59
N TYR A 117 -8.90 -7.35 12.99
CA TYR A 117 -10.17 -7.74 12.36
C TYR A 117 -11.23 -6.67 12.50
N GLU A 118 -11.40 -6.06 13.68
CA GLU A 118 -12.33 -4.96 13.91
C GLU A 118 -11.98 -3.73 13.06
N THR A 119 -10.67 -3.47 12.86
CA THR A 119 -10.19 -2.39 12.00
C THR A 119 -10.44 -2.69 10.52
N ALA A 120 -10.19 -3.92 10.07
CA ALA A 120 -10.43 -4.36 8.70
C ALA A 120 -11.90 -4.18 8.30
N LYS A 121 -12.84 -4.52 9.18
CA LYS A 121 -14.29 -4.27 8.96
C LYS A 121 -14.65 -2.81 8.76
N LYS A 122 -13.90 -1.88 9.37
CA LYS A 122 -14.06 -0.44 9.19
C LYS A 122 -13.35 0.07 7.93
N ALA A 123 -12.40 -0.70 7.40
CA ALA A 123 -11.60 -0.34 6.24
C ALA A 123 -12.23 -0.78 4.91
N PHE A 124 -13.03 -1.85 4.91
CA PHE A 124 -13.59 -2.44 3.71
C PHE A 124 -15.01 -2.99 3.91
N VAL A 125 -15.85 -2.86 2.90
CA VAL A 125 -17.17 -3.48 2.79
C VAL A 125 -17.46 -3.83 1.33
N GLU A 126 -18.24 -4.86 1.08
CA GLU A 126 -18.57 -5.35 -0.28
C GLU A 126 -19.05 -4.27 -1.26
N ARG A 127 -19.83 -3.30 -0.79
CA ARG A 127 -20.39 -2.22 -1.62
C ARG A 127 -19.37 -1.26 -2.22
N ILE A 128 -18.08 -1.34 -1.84
CA ILE A 128 -17.00 -0.54 -2.43
C ILE A 128 -16.08 -1.34 -3.35
N ILE A 129 -16.39 -2.59 -3.68
CA ILE A 129 -15.57 -3.45 -4.54
C ILE A 129 -15.27 -2.76 -5.88
N ALA A 130 -16.29 -2.20 -6.54
CA ALA A 130 -16.12 -1.54 -7.83
C ALA A 130 -15.16 -0.34 -7.74
N GLU A 131 -15.27 0.50 -6.70
CA GLU A 131 -14.37 1.61 -6.48
C GLU A 131 -12.95 1.15 -6.12
N SER A 132 -12.82 0.03 -5.40
CA SER A 132 -11.52 -0.55 -5.09
C SER A 132 -10.82 -1.07 -6.34
N GLN A 133 -11.56 -1.69 -7.26
CA GLN A 133 -11.06 -2.12 -8.58
C GLN A 133 -10.61 -0.92 -9.41
N GLU A 134 -11.42 0.14 -9.44
CA GLU A 134 -11.09 1.39 -10.13
C GLU A 134 -9.83 2.06 -9.52
N GLU A 135 -9.72 2.11 -8.19
CA GLU A 135 -8.53 2.63 -7.49
C GLU A 135 -7.27 1.85 -7.86
N ASN A 136 -7.33 0.51 -7.84
CA ASN A 136 -6.20 -0.35 -8.19
C ASN A 136 -5.73 -0.09 -9.63
N ALA A 137 -6.65 -0.04 -10.59
CA ALA A 137 -6.32 0.24 -11.99
C ALA A 137 -5.63 1.61 -12.16
N VAL A 138 -6.10 2.64 -11.46
CA VAL A 138 -5.47 3.99 -11.52
C VAL A 138 -4.10 3.99 -10.85
N VAL A 139 -3.90 3.24 -9.77
CA VAL A 139 -2.57 3.08 -9.12
C VAL A 139 -1.59 2.35 -10.04
N THR A 140 -2.04 1.31 -10.74
CA THR A 140 -1.22 0.59 -11.72
C THR A 140 -0.89 1.48 -12.92
N GLU A 141 -1.84 2.28 -13.41
CA GLU A 141 -1.61 3.31 -14.44
C GLU A 141 -0.52 4.30 -14.02
N TYR A 142 -0.59 4.83 -12.78
CA TYR A 142 0.45 5.72 -12.23
C TYR A 142 1.82 5.04 -12.21
N SER A 143 1.90 3.81 -11.72
CA SER A 143 3.15 3.07 -11.61
C SER A 143 3.80 2.85 -12.98
N LYS A 144 3.00 2.45 -13.97
CA LYS A 144 3.44 2.27 -15.35
C LYS A 144 3.91 3.59 -15.96
N PHE A 145 3.09 4.64 -15.86
CA PHE A 145 3.41 5.96 -16.37
C PHE A 145 4.74 6.48 -15.81
N MET A 146 4.93 6.41 -14.48
CA MET A 146 6.17 6.87 -13.83
C MET A 146 7.41 6.05 -14.25
N SER A 147 7.24 4.76 -14.49
CA SER A 147 8.34 3.89 -14.91
C SER A 147 8.81 4.13 -16.35
N GLU A 148 7.92 4.63 -17.20
CA GLU A 148 8.17 4.92 -18.61
C GLU A 148 8.69 6.35 -18.87
N LEU A 149 8.70 7.22 -17.83
CA LEU A 149 9.20 8.59 -17.96
C LEU A 149 10.70 8.61 -18.24
N GLU A 150 11.05 9.40 -19.24
CA GLU A 150 12.44 9.70 -19.59
C GLU A 150 12.71 11.20 -19.39
N PHE A 151 13.86 11.50 -18.83
CA PHE A 151 14.33 12.84 -18.50
C PHE A 151 15.53 13.20 -19.36
N ASP A 152 15.53 14.41 -19.93
CA ASP A 152 16.66 14.91 -20.69
C ASP A 152 17.76 15.38 -19.71
N TYR A 153 18.93 14.74 -19.76
CA TYR A 153 20.07 15.10 -18.94
C TYR A 153 21.38 14.83 -19.69
N ASP A 154 22.27 15.83 -19.77
CA ASP A 154 23.58 15.75 -20.42
C ASP A 154 23.50 15.18 -21.86
N GLY A 155 22.52 15.66 -22.64
CA GLY A 155 22.29 15.22 -24.02
C GLY A 155 21.74 13.79 -24.19
N LYS A 156 21.35 13.13 -23.10
CA LYS A 156 20.81 11.77 -23.10
C LYS A 156 19.44 11.74 -22.44
N LYS A 157 18.65 10.75 -22.80
CA LYS A 157 17.40 10.40 -22.09
C LYS A 157 17.68 9.34 -21.03
N MET A 158 17.22 9.58 -19.82
CA MET A 158 17.45 8.72 -18.68
C MET A 158 16.16 8.49 -17.88
N PRO A 159 15.89 7.29 -17.36
CA PRO A 159 14.80 7.06 -16.42
C PRO A 159 15.09 7.75 -15.09
N LEU A 160 14.02 8.04 -14.34
CA LEU A 160 14.12 8.73 -13.04
C LEU A 160 15.07 8.03 -12.04
N SER A 161 15.08 6.70 -12.03
CA SER A 161 15.94 5.90 -11.14
C SER A 161 17.43 6.14 -11.37
N VAL A 162 17.84 6.25 -12.63
CA VAL A 162 19.23 6.55 -13.01
C VAL A 162 19.56 8.00 -12.66
N LEU A 163 18.69 8.94 -13.00
CA LEU A 163 18.93 10.37 -12.75
C LEU A 163 18.99 10.70 -11.24
N ARG A 164 18.24 9.98 -10.41
CA ARG A 164 18.36 10.10 -8.95
C ARG A 164 19.74 9.76 -8.40
N GLY A 165 20.47 8.85 -9.04
CA GLY A 165 21.87 8.54 -8.66
C GLY A 165 22.79 9.75 -8.73
N TYR A 166 22.57 10.69 -9.65
CA TYR A 166 23.33 11.94 -9.76
C TYR A 166 23.06 12.94 -8.61
N LEU A 167 21.98 12.75 -7.84
CA LEU A 167 21.72 13.58 -6.65
C LEU A 167 22.67 13.25 -5.48
N GLU A 168 23.41 12.16 -5.57
CA GLU A 168 24.42 11.71 -4.58
C GLU A 168 25.85 12.00 -5.04
N ASP A 169 26.05 12.65 -6.21
CA ASP A 169 27.38 13.00 -6.71
C ASP A 169 28.11 13.93 -5.74
N SER A 170 29.44 13.76 -5.62
CA SER A 170 30.29 14.61 -4.79
C SER A 170 30.26 16.08 -5.25
N ASN A 171 30.14 16.30 -6.56
CA ASN A 171 30.07 17.64 -7.16
C ASN A 171 28.66 18.23 -7.03
N ARG A 172 28.54 19.30 -6.25
CA ARG A 172 27.26 20.02 -6.05
C ARG A 172 26.61 20.53 -7.33
N ALA A 173 27.41 20.92 -8.34
CA ALA A 173 26.86 21.40 -9.62
C ALA A 173 26.18 20.26 -10.39
N VAL A 174 26.70 19.04 -10.32
CA VAL A 174 26.09 17.82 -10.89
C VAL A 174 24.78 17.52 -10.17
N ARG A 175 24.78 17.52 -8.83
CA ARG A 175 23.54 17.31 -8.08
C ARG A 175 22.45 18.33 -8.42
N LYS A 176 22.84 19.60 -8.51
CA LYS A 176 21.91 20.70 -8.87
C LYS A 176 21.33 20.49 -10.27
N SER A 177 22.16 20.24 -11.27
CA SER A 177 21.68 20.05 -12.65
C SER A 177 20.78 18.82 -12.79
N ALA A 178 21.05 17.73 -12.06
CA ALA A 178 20.19 16.57 -12.03
C ALA A 178 18.83 16.89 -11.38
N ALA A 179 18.81 17.63 -10.27
CA ALA A 179 17.58 18.07 -9.61
C ALA A 179 16.72 18.97 -10.52
N GLU A 180 17.36 19.90 -11.25
CA GLU A 180 16.70 20.78 -12.22
C GLU A 180 16.12 19.99 -13.41
N ALA A 181 16.85 19.00 -13.91
CA ALA A 181 16.37 18.10 -14.97
C ALA A 181 15.15 17.30 -14.52
N ILE A 182 15.16 16.74 -13.29
CA ILE A 182 14.01 16.03 -12.71
C ILE A 182 12.81 16.98 -12.61
N GLY A 183 12.99 18.17 -12.03
CA GLY A 183 11.92 19.17 -11.88
C GLY A 183 11.33 19.57 -13.22
N THR A 184 12.16 19.85 -14.22
CA THR A 184 11.73 20.21 -15.58
C THR A 184 10.95 19.05 -16.23
N GLY A 185 11.45 17.82 -16.13
CA GLY A 185 10.79 16.65 -16.69
C GLY A 185 9.42 16.38 -16.07
N LEU A 186 9.32 16.45 -14.74
CA LEU A 186 8.04 16.28 -14.03
C LEU A 186 7.05 17.41 -14.36
N SER A 187 7.52 18.66 -14.49
CA SER A 187 6.66 19.78 -14.86
C SER A 187 6.04 19.63 -16.26
N LYS A 188 6.76 18.99 -17.20
CA LYS A 188 6.22 18.71 -18.55
C LYS A 188 5.02 17.76 -18.55
N VAL A 189 4.91 16.92 -17.54
CA VAL A 189 3.84 15.92 -17.41
C VAL A 189 2.90 16.20 -16.23
N GLY A 190 2.98 17.41 -15.68
CA GLY A 190 2.22 17.82 -14.50
C GLY A 190 0.72 17.60 -14.65
N ASP A 191 0.13 18.03 -15.75
CA ASP A 191 -1.31 17.87 -16.03
C ASP A 191 -1.76 16.40 -15.98
N ARG A 192 -0.91 15.47 -16.44
CA ARG A 192 -1.21 14.06 -16.40
C ARG A 192 -1.15 13.50 -14.97
N LEU A 193 -0.18 13.94 -14.19
CA LEU A 193 -0.05 13.56 -12.78
C LEU A 193 -1.21 14.12 -11.95
N ASP A 194 -1.63 15.35 -12.23
CA ASP A 194 -2.77 15.99 -11.58
C ASP A 194 -4.09 15.28 -11.92
N ASP A 195 -4.30 14.85 -13.17
CA ASP A 195 -5.47 14.04 -13.56
C ASP A 195 -5.52 12.72 -12.78
N ILE A 196 -4.41 11.97 -12.73
CA ILE A 196 -4.33 10.72 -11.98
C ILE A 196 -4.62 10.95 -10.49
N TYR A 197 -4.04 11.99 -9.90
CA TYR A 197 -4.24 12.33 -8.50
C TYR A 197 -5.70 12.73 -8.21
N ASP A 198 -6.31 13.56 -9.04
CA ASP A 198 -7.70 13.99 -8.90
C ASP A 198 -8.68 12.81 -9.01
N ARG A 199 -8.44 11.89 -9.95
CA ARG A 199 -9.22 10.65 -10.07
C ARG A 199 -9.13 9.82 -8.77
N LEU A 200 -7.94 9.63 -8.21
CA LEU A 200 -7.76 8.92 -6.95
C LEU A 200 -8.48 9.60 -5.78
N VAL A 201 -8.44 10.93 -5.71
CA VAL A 201 -9.16 11.69 -4.68
C VAL A 201 -10.67 11.49 -4.81
N LYS A 202 -11.20 11.52 -6.04
CA LYS A 202 -12.64 11.30 -6.31
C LYS A 202 -13.07 9.89 -5.96
N ILE A 203 -12.34 8.86 -6.38
CA ILE A 203 -12.62 7.46 -6.08
C ILE A 203 -12.62 7.24 -4.56
N ARG A 204 -11.55 7.65 -3.87
CA ARG A 204 -11.41 7.50 -2.42
C ARG A 204 -12.48 8.24 -1.63
N THR A 205 -12.87 9.43 -2.09
CA THR A 205 -13.98 10.19 -1.50
C THR A 205 -15.31 9.45 -1.68
N LYS A 206 -15.55 8.86 -2.85
CA LYS A 206 -16.75 8.05 -3.14
C LYS A 206 -16.80 6.81 -2.26
N MET A 207 -15.67 6.10 -2.09
CA MET A 207 -15.57 4.95 -1.17
C MET A 207 -15.94 5.36 0.26
N ALA A 208 -15.32 6.42 0.77
CA ALA A 208 -15.59 6.91 2.13
C ALA A 208 -17.06 7.24 2.33
N LYS A 209 -17.69 7.96 1.41
CA LYS A 209 -19.12 8.30 1.47
C LYS A 209 -20.00 7.07 1.42
N LYS A 210 -19.70 6.10 0.54
CA LYS A 210 -20.44 4.82 0.49
C LYS A 210 -20.36 4.07 1.81
N MET A 211 -19.23 4.17 2.54
CA MET A 211 -19.07 3.55 3.85
C MET A 211 -19.67 4.36 5.01
N GLY A 212 -20.21 5.56 4.75
CA GLY A 212 -20.83 6.42 5.76
C GLY A 212 -19.85 7.38 6.45
N TYR A 213 -18.60 7.48 5.97
CA TYR A 213 -17.63 8.44 6.48
C TYR A 213 -17.81 9.85 5.89
N LYS A 214 -17.49 10.87 6.66
CA LYS A 214 -17.56 12.27 6.20
C LYS A 214 -16.60 12.53 5.02
N ASN A 215 -15.40 11.95 5.07
CA ASN A 215 -14.35 12.06 4.06
C ASN A 215 -13.41 10.85 4.13
N PHE A 216 -12.39 10.83 3.25
CA PHE A 216 -11.44 9.71 3.20
C PHE A 216 -10.45 9.67 4.38
N VAL A 217 -10.29 10.73 5.17
CA VAL A 217 -9.26 10.77 6.24
C VAL A 217 -9.49 9.65 7.26
N GLU A 218 -10.72 9.48 7.75
CA GLU A 218 -11.06 8.43 8.72
C GLU A 218 -10.91 7.04 8.12
N LEU A 219 -11.47 6.82 6.92
CA LEU A 219 -11.30 5.56 6.19
C LEU A 219 -9.82 5.25 5.93
N GLY A 220 -9.03 6.26 5.57
CA GLY A 220 -7.60 6.12 5.36
C GLY A 220 -6.84 5.65 6.60
N TYR A 221 -7.23 6.09 7.81
CA TYR A 221 -6.65 5.61 9.06
C TYR A 221 -6.95 4.12 9.27
N TYR A 222 -8.17 3.65 9.01
CA TYR A 222 -8.51 2.23 9.10
C TYR A 222 -7.78 1.40 8.03
N ARG A 223 -7.71 1.89 6.79
CA ARG A 223 -6.97 1.21 5.69
C ARG A 223 -5.47 1.09 5.95
N MET A 224 -4.89 1.98 6.76
CA MET A 224 -3.50 1.89 7.22
C MET A 224 -3.32 0.93 8.42
N GLY A 225 -4.37 0.24 8.86
CA GLY A 225 -4.30 -0.71 9.97
C GLY A 225 -3.96 -0.08 11.32
N ARG A 226 -4.30 1.20 11.53
CA ARG A 226 -3.98 1.92 12.77
C ARG A 226 -4.94 1.52 13.88
N THR A 227 -4.45 0.79 14.87
CA THR A 227 -5.24 0.24 15.98
C THR A 227 -5.06 1.02 17.30
N ASP A 228 -3.94 1.73 17.47
CA ASP A 228 -3.53 2.29 18.76
C ASP A 228 -3.47 3.83 18.79
N TYR A 229 -3.65 4.49 17.65
CA TYR A 229 -3.65 5.95 17.55
C TYR A 229 -4.61 6.46 16.46
N ASN A 230 -5.09 7.68 16.64
CA ASN A 230 -6.07 8.35 15.76
C ASN A 230 -5.53 9.66 15.18
N ALA A 231 -6.34 10.35 14.37
CA ALA A 231 -5.97 11.60 13.72
C ALA A 231 -5.63 12.71 14.71
N GLU A 232 -6.31 12.79 15.86
CA GLU A 232 -6.07 13.82 16.89
C GLU A 232 -4.69 13.62 17.55
N MET A 233 -4.35 12.38 17.91
CA MET A 233 -3.02 12.06 18.47
C MET A 233 -1.90 12.40 17.47
N VAL A 234 -2.12 12.15 16.18
CA VAL A 234 -1.16 12.49 15.12
C VAL A 234 -1.07 14.01 14.92
N ALA A 235 -2.20 14.74 15.04
CA ALA A 235 -2.18 16.21 14.98
C ALA A 235 -1.32 16.78 16.12
N LYS A 236 -1.52 16.32 17.36
CA LYS A 236 -0.71 16.72 18.52
C LYS A 236 0.78 16.39 18.35
N PHE A 237 1.09 15.23 17.80
CA PHE A 237 2.48 14.87 17.47
C PHE A 237 3.09 15.87 16.48
N ARG A 238 2.38 16.22 15.39
CA ARG A 238 2.85 17.20 14.40
C ARG A 238 3.04 18.59 15.00
N GLU A 239 2.14 19.03 15.88
CA GLU A 239 2.28 20.30 16.61
C GLU A 239 3.54 20.33 17.47
N ASN A 240 3.84 19.23 18.18
CA ASN A 240 5.07 19.13 18.97
C ASN A 240 6.32 19.16 18.05
N VAL A 241 6.29 18.45 16.92
CA VAL A 241 7.39 18.51 15.94
C VAL A 241 7.59 19.93 15.42
N LEU A 242 6.52 20.62 15.05
CA LEU A 242 6.58 21.99 14.54
C LEU A 242 7.14 22.96 15.59
N ARG A 243 6.71 22.83 16.85
CA ARG A 243 7.11 23.72 17.93
C ARG A 243 8.55 23.48 18.40
N ASP A 244 8.94 22.22 18.56
CA ASP A 244 10.17 21.86 19.26
C ASP A 244 11.29 21.43 18.32
N LEU A 245 10.98 20.58 17.33
CA LEU A 245 11.98 19.97 16.46
C LEU A 245 12.36 20.86 15.27
N VAL A 246 11.37 21.47 14.60
CA VAL A 246 11.61 22.29 13.39
C VAL A 246 12.57 23.46 13.66
N PRO A 247 12.43 24.26 14.76
CA PRO A 247 13.40 25.32 15.07
C PRO A 247 14.80 24.80 15.38
N CYS A 248 14.91 23.62 16.02
CA CYS A 248 16.20 22.99 16.28
C CYS A 248 16.91 22.60 14.98
N VAL A 249 16.19 21.90 14.10
CA VAL A 249 16.74 21.50 12.78
C VAL A 249 17.08 22.71 11.91
N ALA A 250 16.29 23.79 11.98
CA ALA A 250 16.60 25.03 11.27
C ALA A 250 17.92 25.65 11.70
N ARG A 251 18.21 25.67 13.04
CA ARG A 251 19.50 26.15 13.56
C ARG A 251 20.67 25.27 13.11
N ILE A 252 20.52 23.95 13.20
CA ILE A 252 21.55 22.99 12.72
C ILE A 252 21.85 23.22 11.24
N LYS A 253 20.80 23.34 10.40
CA LYS A 253 20.97 23.59 8.96
C LYS A 253 21.66 24.92 8.68
N ALA A 254 21.34 25.97 9.44
CA ALA A 254 21.99 27.27 9.29
C ALA A 254 23.48 27.19 9.68
N GLN A 255 23.81 26.53 10.78
CA GLN A 255 25.19 26.30 11.19
C GLN A 255 25.96 25.51 10.13
N THR A 256 25.44 24.39 9.67
CA THR A 256 26.08 23.58 8.64
C THR A 256 26.25 24.37 7.32
N ALA A 257 25.29 25.21 6.95
CA ALA A 257 25.42 26.08 5.77
C ALA A 257 26.61 27.03 5.93
N ASN A 258 26.77 27.67 7.10
CA ASN A 258 27.90 28.57 7.40
C ASN A 258 29.22 27.82 7.36
N GLU A 259 29.32 26.64 7.99
CA GLU A 259 30.54 25.80 7.99
C GLU A 259 30.97 25.38 6.57
N LEU A 260 30.01 25.15 5.69
CA LEU A 260 30.24 24.79 4.29
C LEU A 260 30.39 26.00 3.35
N GLY A 261 30.29 27.23 3.83
CA GLY A 261 30.33 28.44 3.02
C GLY A 261 29.14 28.57 2.04
N LEU A 262 27.97 28.01 2.39
CA LEU A 262 26.76 27.99 1.57
C LEU A 262 25.75 29.01 2.07
N ASN A 263 25.09 29.74 1.16
CA ASN A 263 23.99 30.61 1.53
C ASN A 263 22.76 29.83 2.06
N ARG A 264 22.56 28.62 1.55
CA ARG A 264 21.44 27.76 1.89
C ARG A 264 21.76 26.30 1.58
N ILE A 265 21.38 25.39 2.50
CA ILE A 265 21.37 23.96 2.22
C ILE A 265 20.13 23.66 1.38
N MET A 266 20.35 23.04 0.24
CA MET A 266 19.31 22.51 -0.64
C MET A 266 19.30 20.98 -0.52
N TYR A 267 18.24 20.35 -1.00
CA TYR A 267 18.11 18.89 -0.94
C TYR A 267 18.96 18.15 -2.01
N TYR A 268 19.65 18.91 -2.86
CA TYR A 268 20.64 18.42 -3.81
C TYR A 268 22.07 18.71 -3.35
#